data_e91a4a36124080f25c2232d1c9540e79
#
_entry.id   e91a4a36124080f25c2232d1c9540e79
#
_cell.length_a   1.000
_cell.length_b   1.000
_cell.length_c   1.000
_cell.angle_alpha   90.00
_cell.angle_beta   90.00
_cell.angle_gamma   90.00
#
_symmetry.space_group_name_H-M   'P 1'
#
loop_
_entity.id
_entity.type
_entity.pdbx_description
1 polymer ?
#
loop_
_entity_poly.entity_id
_entity_poly.type
_entity_poly.pdbx_seq_one_letter_code
_entity_poly.pdbx_strand_id
1 'polypeptide(L)'
;IGAYVGSGTMVDTWATVGSCAQIGENVHLSGGVGIGGVLEPLQASPVIIEDGAFIGSRCVVVEGVHVGKEAVLGANVVLTASTKIIDVTGNQPVEIRGHVPERSVVIPGSQAKVFPAGTYQVPCALIIGQRKESTNKKTSLNDALRTYNLAV
;
A
#
# COMPACT_ATOMS: atom_id res chain seq x y z
N ILE A 1 13.95 -2.18 16.79
CA ILE A 1 14.58 -3.49 16.94
C ILE A 1 14.31 -4.32 15.69
N GLY A 2 15.37 -4.86 15.04
CA GLY A 2 15.23 -5.79 13.92
C GLY A 2 14.70 -5.20 12.61
N ALA A 3 14.39 -3.93 12.56
CA ALA A 3 14.00 -3.28 11.32
C ALA A 3 15.19 -3.17 10.36
N TYR A 4 14.92 -3.35 9.07
CA TYR A 4 15.89 -3.21 7.99
C TYR A 4 15.38 -2.21 6.95
N VAL A 5 16.28 -1.37 6.46
CA VAL A 5 16.00 -0.45 5.36
C VAL A 5 17.12 -0.60 4.34
N GLY A 6 16.76 -1.01 3.13
CA GLY A 6 17.68 -1.28 2.03
C GLY A 6 18.33 -0.03 1.45
N SER A 7 19.42 -0.25 0.73
CA SER A 7 20.21 0.79 0.09
C SER A 7 19.40 1.63 -0.88
N GLY A 8 19.67 2.93 -0.94
CA GLY A 8 18.98 3.86 -1.83
C GLY A 8 17.52 4.19 -1.46
N THR A 9 17.02 3.64 -0.36
CA THR A 9 15.65 3.91 0.11
C THR A 9 15.56 5.30 0.75
N MET A 10 14.55 6.07 0.35
CA MET A 10 14.22 7.34 0.97
C MET A 10 13.21 7.13 2.10
N VAL A 11 13.52 7.63 3.28
CA VAL A 11 12.60 7.74 4.42
C VAL A 11 12.36 9.22 4.66
N ASP A 12 11.18 9.68 4.23
CA ASP A 12 10.83 11.11 4.27
C ASP A 12 10.34 11.54 5.67
N THR A 13 10.02 12.82 5.80
CA THR A 13 9.62 13.49 7.05
C THR A 13 8.53 12.72 7.78
N TRP A 14 8.79 12.39 9.05
CA TRP A 14 7.88 11.65 9.94
C TRP A 14 7.47 10.26 9.47
N ALA A 15 8.11 9.70 8.46
CA ALA A 15 7.92 8.28 8.16
C ALA A 15 8.53 7.43 9.28
N THR A 16 7.86 6.34 9.64
CA THR A 16 8.30 5.40 10.67
C THR A 16 8.43 4.00 10.12
N VAL A 17 9.45 3.28 10.58
CA VAL A 17 9.66 1.87 10.28
C VAL A 17 9.63 1.10 11.58
N GLY A 18 8.58 0.32 11.78
CA GLY A 18 8.33 -0.42 13.01
C GLY A 18 9.26 -1.61 13.17
N SER A 19 9.23 -2.19 14.38
CA SER A 19 10.09 -3.32 14.74
C SER A 19 9.99 -4.48 13.75
N CYS A 20 11.13 -5.01 13.36
CA CYS A 20 11.30 -6.14 12.43
C CYS A 20 10.79 -5.92 10.99
N ALA A 21 10.23 -4.75 10.66
CA ALA A 21 9.81 -4.46 9.28
C ALA A 21 11.01 -4.52 8.32
N GLN A 22 10.79 -5.08 7.13
CA GLN A 22 11.82 -5.27 6.12
C GLN A 22 11.51 -4.42 4.90
N ILE A 23 12.28 -3.36 4.70
CA ILE A 23 12.15 -2.44 3.56
C ILE A 23 13.28 -2.73 2.58
N GLY A 24 12.93 -3.02 1.35
CA GLY A 24 13.87 -3.30 0.27
C GLY A 24 14.69 -2.10 -0.19
N GLU A 25 15.38 -2.29 -1.31
CA GLU A 25 16.23 -1.26 -1.91
C GLU A 25 15.43 -0.28 -2.77
N ASN A 26 15.89 0.98 -2.84
CA ASN A 26 15.29 2.01 -3.69
C ASN A 26 13.78 2.22 -3.47
N VAL A 27 13.30 1.96 -2.28
CA VAL A 27 11.91 2.22 -1.87
C VAL A 27 11.75 3.71 -1.56
N HIS A 28 10.56 4.25 -1.78
CA HIS A 28 10.21 5.59 -1.35
C HIS A 28 9.11 5.52 -0.28
N LEU A 29 9.47 5.84 0.96
CA LEU A 29 8.51 6.05 2.05
C LEU A 29 8.25 7.55 2.16
N SER A 30 7.11 8.01 1.64
CA SER A 30 6.75 9.43 1.63
C SER A 30 6.43 9.96 3.03
N GLY A 31 6.26 11.27 3.16
CA GLY A 31 6.02 11.94 4.44
C GLY A 31 4.87 11.34 5.25
N GLY A 32 5.14 11.05 6.51
CA GLY A 32 4.17 10.51 7.46
C GLY A 32 3.71 9.08 7.20
N VAL A 33 4.41 8.31 6.39
CA VAL A 33 4.15 6.87 6.22
C VAL A 33 4.36 6.14 7.55
N GLY A 34 3.42 5.29 7.93
CA GLY A 34 3.52 4.42 9.10
C GLY A 34 3.67 2.95 8.69
N ILE A 35 4.87 2.40 8.85
CA ILE A 35 5.10 0.96 8.72
C ILE A 35 5.06 0.34 10.11
N GLY A 36 4.13 -0.62 10.31
CA GLY A 36 3.92 -1.28 11.59
C GLY A 36 5.04 -2.24 11.96
N GLY A 37 5.17 -2.43 13.26
CA GLY A 37 6.08 -3.42 13.83
C GLY A 37 5.39 -4.71 14.26
N VAL A 38 6.15 -5.61 14.90
CA VAL A 38 5.67 -6.93 15.36
C VAL A 38 5.55 -7.03 16.89
N LEU A 39 5.98 -6.04 17.65
CA LEU A 39 6.11 -6.15 19.11
C LEU A 39 4.86 -5.71 19.88
N GLU A 40 4.10 -4.76 19.36
CA GLU A 40 2.94 -4.22 20.09
C GLU A 40 1.82 -3.78 19.13
N PRO A 41 0.74 -4.54 18.99
CA PRO A 41 0.58 -5.90 19.54
C PRO A 41 1.49 -6.92 18.85
N LEU A 42 1.73 -8.05 19.49
CA LEU A 42 2.60 -9.11 18.92
C LEU A 42 2.01 -9.65 17.60
N GLN A 43 2.81 -9.59 16.56
CA GLN A 43 2.45 -10.09 15.22
C GLN A 43 3.33 -11.27 14.84
N ALA A 44 2.75 -12.25 14.11
CA ALA A 44 3.48 -13.43 13.67
C ALA A 44 4.46 -13.15 12.52
N SER A 45 4.18 -12.12 11.72
CA SER A 45 4.96 -11.80 10.50
C SER A 45 5.29 -10.32 10.44
N PRO A 46 6.51 -9.95 10.02
CA PRO A 46 6.87 -8.56 9.80
C PRO A 46 6.18 -8.01 8.54
N VAL A 47 6.02 -6.70 8.49
CA VAL A 47 5.70 -6.01 7.24
C VAL A 47 6.90 -6.12 6.32
N ILE A 48 6.65 -6.43 5.04
CA ILE A 48 7.65 -6.49 3.98
C ILE A 48 7.26 -5.50 2.88
N ILE A 49 8.18 -4.62 2.54
CA ILE A 49 8.06 -3.72 1.37
C ILE A 49 9.21 -4.07 0.44
N GLU A 50 8.90 -4.63 -0.71
CA GLU A 50 9.92 -5.05 -1.68
C GLU A 50 10.53 -3.87 -2.44
N ASP A 51 11.62 -4.18 -3.16
CA ASP A 51 12.46 -3.20 -3.86
C ASP A 51 11.65 -2.30 -4.80
N GLY A 52 12.05 -1.05 -4.87
CA GLY A 52 11.50 -0.09 -5.80
C GLY A 52 10.05 0.33 -5.54
N ALA A 53 9.40 -0.15 -4.49
CA ALA A 53 8.03 0.25 -4.15
C ALA A 53 7.96 1.75 -3.82
N PHE A 54 6.83 2.37 -4.12
CA PHE A 54 6.51 3.74 -3.76
C PHE A 54 5.33 3.76 -2.80
N ILE A 55 5.56 4.24 -1.59
CA ILE A 55 4.54 4.34 -0.54
C ILE A 55 4.18 5.80 -0.36
N GLY A 56 2.99 6.18 -0.81
CA GLY A 56 2.49 7.56 -0.79
C GLY A 56 2.32 8.12 0.61
N SER A 57 2.24 9.45 0.70
CA SER A 57 2.14 10.15 1.98
C SER A 57 0.98 9.65 2.84
N ARG A 58 1.24 9.53 4.14
CA ARG A 58 0.24 9.11 5.14
C ARG A 58 -0.32 7.70 4.92
N CYS A 59 0.32 6.86 4.09
CA CYS A 59 -0.03 5.44 4.05
C CYS A 59 0.30 4.77 5.38
N VAL A 60 -0.52 3.78 5.74
CA VAL A 60 -0.30 2.89 6.89
C VAL A 60 -0.24 1.46 6.37
N VAL A 61 0.85 0.76 6.65
CA VAL A 61 1.02 -0.67 6.28
C VAL A 61 1.43 -1.43 7.53
N VAL A 62 0.54 -2.29 8.02
CA VAL A 62 0.69 -2.96 9.31
C VAL A 62 0.30 -4.44 9.24
N GLU A 63 0.44 -5.16 10.36
CA GLU A 63 -0.03 -6.54 10.53
C GLU A 63 0.54 -7.53 9.50
N GLY A 64 1.84 -7.38 9.19
CA GLY A 64 2.53 -8.33 8.32
C GLY A 64 2.14 -8.26 6.84
N VAL A 65 1.52 -7.17 6.40
CA VAL A 65 1.20 -6.99 4.97
C VAL A 65 2.48 -6.96 4.15
N HIS A 66 2.44 -7.65 3.01
CA HIS A 66 3.52 -7.72 2.05
C HIS A 66 3.20 -6.86 0.83
N VAL A 67 4.00 -5.85 0.56
CA VAL A 67 3.90 -5.01 -0.63
C VAL A 67 4.94 -5.45 -1.65
N GLY A 68 4.48 -5.94 -2.79
CA GLY A 68 5.33 -6.50 -3.85
C GLY A 68 6.20 -5.46 -4.54
N LYS A 69 7.20 -5.97 -5.24
CA LYS A 69 8.23 -5.21 -5.94
C LYS A 69 7.62 -4.12 -6.83
N GLU A 70 8.19 -2.92 -6.75
CA GLU A 70 7.77 -1.77 -7.56
C GLU A 70 6.28 -1.39 -7.48
N ALA A 71 5.53 -1.92 -6.52
CA ALA A 71 4.15 -1.49 -6.30
C ALA A 71 4.08 -0.01 -5.88
N VAL A 72 2.97 0.62 -6.20
CA VAL A 72 2.71 2.04 -5.89
C VAL A 72 1.46 2.12 -5.02
N LEU A 73 1.60 2.62 -3.81
CA LEU A 73 0.47 2.99 -2.97
C LEU A 73 0.25 4.50 -3.07
N GLY A 74 -0.93 4.91 -3.50
CA GLY A 74 -1.35 6.31 -3.45
C GLY A 74 -1.46 6.81 -2.01
N ALA A 75 -1.49 8.12 -1.82
CA ALA A 75 -1.59 8.71 -0.48
C ALA A 75 -2.83 8.20 0.29
N ASN A 76 -2.69 8.07 1.61
CA ASN A 76 -3.75 7.61 2.52
C ASN A 76 -4.26 6.17 2.31
N VAL A 77 -3.53 5.32 1.62
CA VAL A 77 -3.83 3.87 1.60
C VAL A 77 -3.52 3.28 2.96
N VAL A 78 -4.49 2.56 3.54
CA VAL A 78 -4.35 1.86 4.81
C VAL A 78 -4.51 0.37 4.57
N LEU A 79 -3.47 -0.40 4.89
CA LEU A 79 -3.40 -1.85 4.72
C LEU A 79 -3.14 -2.54 6.05
N THR A 80 -4.10 -3.35 6.47
CA THR A 80 -3.98 -4.32 7.57
C THR A 80 -4.11 -5.73 6.99
N ALA A 81 -3.88 -6.76 7.79
CA ALA A 81 -4.09 -8.15 7.37
C ALA A 81 -5.52 -8.41 6.86
N SER A 82 -6.51 -7.67 7.37
CA SER A 82 -7.92 -7.82 7.03
C SER A 82 -8.43 -6.86 5.96
N THR A 83 -7.67 -5.82 5.61
CA THR A 83 -8.07 -4.86 4.58
C THR A 83 -8.31 -5.56 3.25
N LYS A 84 -9.49 -5.36 2.68
CA LYS A 84 -9.78 -5.84 1.32
C LYS A 84 -9.01 -5.01 0.31
N ILE A 85 -8.24 -5.68 -0.52
CA ILE A 85 -7.56 -5.11 -1.68
C ILE A 85 -8.28 -5.66 -2.90
N ILE A 86 -8.94 -4.81 -3.67
CA ILE A 86 -9.82 -5.23 -4.76
C ILE A 86 -9.19 -4.79 -6.08
N ASP A 87 -8.84 -5.75 -6.91
CA ASP A 87 -8.44 -5.47 -8.29
C ASP A 87 -9.70 -5.21 -9.12
N VAL A 88 -9.81 -3.97 -9.62
CA VAL A 88 -10.94 -3.49 -10.43
C VAL A 88 -10.55 -3.27 -11.89
N THR A 89 -9.40 -3.77 -12.33
CA THR A 89 -8.91 -3.58 -13.71
C THR A 89 -9.56 -4.51 -14.72
N GLY A 90 -10.11 -5.63 -14.27
CA GLY A 90 -10.80 -6.62 -15.10
C GLY A 90 -12.32 -6.42 -15.15
N ASN A 91 -13.02 -7.36 -15.80
CA ASN A 91 -14.48 -7.34 -15.90
C ASN A 91 -15.19 -7.81 -14.62
N GLN A 92 -14.47 -8.44 -13.71
CA GLN A 92 -14.96 -8.89 -12.41
C GLN A 92 -13.96 -8.49 -11.33
N PRO A 93 -14.43 -8.10 -10.13
CA PRO A 93 -13.53 -7.75 -9.03
C PRO A 93 -12.80 -8.99 -8.52
N VAL A 94 -11.51 -8.83 -8.23
CA VAL A 94 -10.70 -9.86 -7.56
C VAL A 94 -10.27 -9.35 -6.20
N GLU A 95 -10.71 -10.01 -5.13
CA GLU A 95 -10.37 -9.64 -3.75
C GLU A 95 -9.09 -10.36 -3.29
N ILE A 96 -8.16 -9.58 -2.75
CA ILE A 96 -6.89 -10.03 -2.16
C ILE A 96 -6.82 -9.50 -0.73
N ARG A 97 -6.05 -10.16 0.14
CA ARG A 97 -5.76 -9.67 1.50
C ARG A 97 -4.30 -9.95 1.87
N GLY A 98 -3.74 -9.08 2.71
CA GLY A 98 -2.40 -9.25 3.26
C GLY A 98 -1.25 -9.13 2.25
N HIS A 99 -1.54 -8.95 0.99
CA HIS A 99 -0.53 -8.87 -0.07
C HIS A 99 -0.95 -7.92 -1.19
N VAL A 100 -0.05 -7.03 -1.58
CA VAL A 100 -0.18 -6.20 -2.79
C VAL A 100 0.71 -6.81 -3.87
N PRO A 101 0.16 -7.23 -5.02
CA PRO A 101 0.97 -7.78 -6.12
C PRO A 101 2.01 -6.78 -6.61
N GLU A 102 3.10 -7.32 -7.15
CA GLU A 102 4.15 -6.50 -7.73
C GLU A 102 3.61 -5.54 -8.80
N ARG A 103 4.21 -4.36 -8.91
CA ARG A 103 3.90 -3.32 -9.90
C ARG A 103 2.45 -2.79 -9.89
N SER A 104 1.62 -3.23 -8.94
CA SER A 104 0.23 -2.74 -8.82
C SER A 104 0.20 -1.27 -8.42
N VAL A 105 -0.75 -0.53 -8.98
CA VAL A 105 -1.07 0.84 -8.57
C VAL A 105 -2.33 0.80 -7.71
N VAL A 106 -2.21 1.21 -6.46
CA VAL A 106 -3.24 1.07 -5.43
C VAL A 106 -3.67 2.44 -4.93
N ILE A 107 -4.97 2.65 -4.78
CA ILE A 107 -5.55 3.86 -4.19
C ILE A 107 -6.49 3.52 -3.03
N PRO A 108 -6.80 4.48 -2.15
CA PRO A 108 -7.87 4.33 -1.18
C PRO A 108 -9.22 4.15 -1.88
N GLY A 109 -10.07 3.30 -1.32
CA GLY A 109 -11.42 3.09 -1.80
C GLY A 109 -12.40 2.84 -0.65
N SER A 110 -13.66 2.65 -0.99
CA SER A 110 -14.69 2.24 -0.04
C SER A 110 -15.64 1.23 -0.68
N GLN A 111 -16.21 0.37 0.15
CA GLN A 111 -17.18 -0.63 -0.26
C GLN A 111 -18.39 -0.58 0.67
N ALA A 112 -19.59 -0.65 0.10
CA ALA A 112 -20.81 -0.71 0.89
C ALA A 112 -20.89 -2.00 1.73
N LYS A 113 -21.25 -1.86 3.00
CA LYS A 113 -21.48 -2.99 3.91
C LYS A 113 -22.77 -2.78 4.68
N VAL A 114 -23.58 -3.84 4.74
CA VAL A 114 -24.82 -3.86 5.49
C VAL A 114 -24.55 -4.19 6.94
N PHE A 115 -25.07 -3.37 7.85
CA PHE A 115 -25.08 -3.57 9.30
C PHE A 115 -26.52 -3.56 9.82
N PRO A 116 -26.79 -3.97 11.05
CA PRO A 116 -28.14 -3.89 11.64
C PRO A 116 -28.76 -2.49 11.60
N ALA A 117 -27.92 -1.44 11.71
CA ALA A 117 -28.35 -0.03 11.72
C ALA A 117 -28.43 0.59 10.31
N GLY A 118 -28.17 -0.15 9.24
CA GLY A 118 -28.22 0.36 7.87
C GLY A 118 -26.97 0.01 7.04
N THR A 119 -26.89 0.57 5.85
CA THR A 119 -25.77 0.37 4.93
C THR A 119 -24.77 1.53 5.06
N TYR A 120 -23.52 1.19 5.29
CA TYR A 120 -22.42 2.16 5.45
C TYR A 120 -21.26 1.82 4.52
N GLN A 121 -20.46 2.83 4.17
CA GLN A 121 -19.23 2.64 3.41
C GLN A 121 -18.11 2.26 4.38
N VAL A 122 -17.41 1.17 4.09
CA VAL A 122 -16.23 0.73 4.84
C VAL A 122 -14.98 0.86 3.97
N PRO A 123 -13.82 1.22 4.54
CA PRO A 123 -12.59 1.38 3.78
C PRO A 123 -12.16 0.08 3.09
N CYS A 124 -11.59 0.22 1.91
CA CYS A 124 -10.86 -0.82 1.19
C CYS A 124 -9.71 -0.16 0.39
N ALA A 125 -8.91 -0.96 -0.28
CA ALA A 125 -7.92 -0.49 -1.24
C ALA A 125 -8.29 -1.00 -2.64
N LEU A 126 -8.05 -0.20 -3.67
CA LEU A 126 -8.37 -0.56 -5.05
C LEU A 126 -7.09 -0.63 -5.89
N ILE A 127 -6.85 -1.76 -6.54
CA ILE A 127 -5.85 -1.86 -7.60
C ILE A 127 -6.49 -1.34 -8.88
N ILE A 128 -5.93 -0.25 -9.43
CA ILE A 128 -6.49 0.46 -10.58
C ILE A 128 -5.62 0.36 -11.83
N GLY A 129 -4.52 -0.37 -11.76
CA GLY A 129 -3.63 -0.55 -12.89
C GLY A 129 -2.27 -1.11 -12.49
N GLN A 130 -1.39 -1.16 -13.47
CA GLN A 130 -0.02 -1.63 -13.35
C GLN A 130 0.96 -0.50 -13.64
N ARG A 131 2.04 -0.43 -12.87
CA ARG A 131 3.14 0.48 -13.14
C ARG A 131 3.84 0.11 -14.44
N LYS A 132 3.99 1.08 -15.35
CA LYS A 132 4.68 0.89 -16.63
C LYS A 132 6.20 0.94 -16.45
N GLU A 133 6.94 0.11 -17.17
CA GLU A 133 8.41 0.01 -17.05
C GLU A 133 9.14 1.33 -17.38
N SER A 134 8.63 2.08 -18.35
CA SER A 134 9.26 3.30 -18.87
C SER A 134 8.97 4.56 -18.03
N THR A 135 8.24 4.45 -16.93
CA THR A 135 7.70 5.64 -16.25
C THR A 135 8.21 5.71 -14.82
N ASN A 136 8.61 6.89 -14.35
CA ASN A 136 8.95 7.08 -12.95
C ASN A 136 7.70 6.87 -12.06
N LYS A 137 7.91 6.60 -10.78
CA LYS A 137 6.87 6.22 -9.82
C LYS A 137 5.69 7.20 -9.76
N LYS A 138 5.99 8.50 -9.76
CA LYS A 138 4.99 9.57 -9.67
C LYS A 138 4.15 9.67 -10.93
N THR A 139 4.77 9.53 -12.09
CA THR A 139 4.09 9.57 -13.39
C THR A 139 3.16 8.37 -13.56
N SER A 140 3.58 7.17 -13.12
CA SER A 140 2.75 5.96 -13.18
C SER A 140 1.47 6.10 -12.36
N LEU A 141 1.54 6.68 -11.16
CA LEU A 141 0.36 6.94 -10.34
C LEU A 141 -0.59 7.93 -11.04
N ASN A 142 -0.06 9.04 -11.54
CA ASN A 142 -0.86 10.06 -12.23
C ASN A 142 -1.55 9.51 -13.48
N ASP A 143 -0.88 8.67 -14.26
CA ASP A 143 -1.46 8.05 -15.44
C ASP A 143 -2.62 7.11 -15.08
N ALA A 144 -2.46 6.31 -14.03
CA ALA A 144 -3.52 5.44 -13.56
C ALA A 144 -4.74 6.25 -13.05
N LEU A 145 -4.50 7.30 -12.27
CA LEU A 145 -5.57 8.18 -11.78
C LEU A 145 -6.33 8.85 -12.92
N ARG A 146 -5.62 9.33 -13.94
CA ARG A 146 -6.23 9.96 -15.14
C ARG A 146 -7.07 8.97 -15.94
N THR A 147 -6.64 7.71 -16.06
CA THR A 147 -7.37 6.65 -16.79
C THR A 147 -8.80 6.48 -16.24
N TYR A 148 -8.97 6.63 -14.93
CA TYR A 148 -10.27 6.50 -14.26
C TYR A 148 -10.91 7.84 -13.90
N ASN A 149 -10.37 8.95 -14.45
CA ASN A 149 -10.87 10.30 -14.17
C ASN A 149 -10.92 10.66 -12.68
N LEU A 150 -9.96 10.16 -11.90
CA LEU A 150 -9.83 10.42 -10.47
C LEU A 150 -9.01 11.67 -10.22
N ALA A 151 -9.36 12.40 -9.16
CA ALA A 151 -8.59 13.57 -8.73
C ALA A 151 -7.15 13.18 -8.32
N VAL A 152 -6.19 14.00 -8.70
CA VAL A 152 -4.76 13.83 -8.41
C VAL A 152 -4.38 14.71 -7.22
#